data_ae2a94e66ebeb10363cf4a6edd2c0df9
#
_entry.id   ae2a94e66ebeb10363cf4a6edd2c0df9
#
_cell.length_a   1.000
_cell.length_b   1.000
_cell.length_c   1.000
_cell.angle_alpha   90.00
_cell.angle_beta   90.00
_cell.angle_gamma   90.00
#
_symmetry.space_group_name_H-M   'P 1'
#
loop_
_entity.id
_entity.type
_entity.pdbx_description
1 polymer ?
#
loop_
_entity_poly.entity_id
_entity_poly.type
_entity_poly.pdbx_seq_one_letter_code
_entity_poly.pdbx_strand_id
1 'polypeptide(L)'
;LLKRLCQHFNIKFISVLTGFKYIGQKILSLESSLKEEEFLFGAEESYGYLYGSHCRDKDALVSSCLLSEMTLWCKKQQMTLIDFLYKIYTLFGVYQERQLSIQLEEGQKSHQLILAAMEHLRSSPPSHLEGLKILSIADYMTRVQTETTTQKTHPLDLPKSNALAYTLRRRLEIVKEQLLKL
;
A
#
# COMPACT_ATOMS: atom_id res chain seq x y z
N LEU A 1 -1.51 -7.18 0.53
CA LEU A 1 -2.16 -8.01 1.56
C LEU A 1 -3.52 -7.45 1.93
N LEU A 2 -3.63 -6.20 2.45
CA LEU A 2 -4.87 -5.58 2.94
C LEU A 2 -6.03 -5.68 1.94
N LYS A 3 -5.81 -5.38 0.65
CA LYS A 3 -6.83 -5.50 -0.39
C LYS A 3 -7.42 -6.92 -0.47
N ARG A 4 -6.59 -7.96 -0.35
CA ARG A 4 -7.05 -9.36 -0.38
C ARG A 4 -7.80 -9.76 0.89
N LEU A 5 -7.35 -9.28 2.05
CA LEU A 5 -8.07 -9.46 3.31
C LEU A 5 -9.46 -8.83 3.24
N CYS A 6 -9.55 -7.57 2.80
CA CYS A 6 -10.82 -6.88 2.64
C CYS A 6 -11.77 -7.62 1.68
N GLN A 7 -11.25 -8.13 0.55
CA GLN A 7 -12.05 -8.93 -0.39
C GLN A 7 -12.57 -10.22 0.26
N HIS A 8 -11.74 -10.91 1.05
CA HIS A 8 -12.13 -12.15 1.72
C HIS A 8 -13.25 -11.93 2.75
N PHE A 9 -13.20 -10.83 3.48
CA PHE A 9 -14.19 -10.47 4.49
C PHE A 9 -15.34 -9.61 3.95
N ASN A 10 -15.44 -9.44 2.63
CA ASN A 10 -16.43 -8.58 1.99
C ASN A 10 -16.42 -7.13 2.52
N ILE A 11 -15.23 -6.60 2.80
CA ILE A 11 -15.00 -5.23 3.26
C ILE A 11 -14.53 -4.40 2.07
N LYS A 12 -15.09 -3.21 1.90
CA LYS A 12 -14.67 -2.26 0.87
C LYS A 12 -13.26 -1.76 1.17
N PHE A 13 -12.35 -1.93 0.22
CA PHE A 13 -10.98 -1.42 0.29
C PHE A 13 -10.85 -0.12 -0.52
N ILE A 14 -10.35 0.92 0.11
CA ILE A 14 -10.06 2.21 -0.52
C ILE A 14 -8.57 2.50 -0.36
N SER A 15 -7.86 2.69 -1.48
CA SER A 15 -6.48 3.14 -1.49
C SER A 15 -6.42 4.66 -1.61
N VAL A 16 -5.57 5.29 -0.83
CA VAL A 16 -5.32 6.74 -0.87
C VAL A 16 -3.83 7.02 -1.03
N LEU A 17 -3.45 8.27 -1.27
CA LEU A 17 -2.05 8.67 -1.26
C LEU A 17 -1.46 8.62 0.16
N THR A 18 -0.14 8.53 0.27
CA THR A 18 0.59 8.60 1.53
C THR A 18 0.27 9.90 2.27
N GLY A 19 -0.05 9.75 3.53
CA GLY A 19 -0.40 10.83 4.44
C GLY A 19 -1.79 10.66 5.04
N PHE A 20 -1.87 10.56 6.37
CA PHE A 20 -3.10 10.26 7.11
C PHE A 20 -4.22 11.28 6.85
N LYS A 21 -3.88 12.50 6.42
CA LYS A 21 -4.85 13.51 5.96
C LYS A 21 -5.81 12.99 4.88
N TYR A 22 -5.34 12.10 4.00
CA TYR A 22 -6.19 11.54 2.95
C TYR A 22 -7.14 10.47 3.50
N ILE A 23 -6.73 9.74 4.54
CA ILE A 23 -7.62 8.85 5.30
C ILE A 23 -8.67 9.69 6.02
N GLY A 24 -8.26 10.76 6.72
CA GLY A 24 -9.18 11.68 7.38
C GLY A 24 -10.20 12.33 6.43
N GLN A 25 -9.78 12.70 5.22
CA GLN A 25 -10.70 13.19 4.17
C GLN A 25 -11.72 12.13 3.74
N LYS A 26 -11.31 10.86 3.65
CA LYS A 26 -12.23 9.76 3.33
C LYS A 26 -13.23 9.51 4.45
N ILE A 27 -12.82 9.57 5.71
CA ILE A 27 -13.73 9.47 6.85
C ILE A 27 -14.79 10.58 6.77
N LEU A 28 -14.38 11.82 6.57
CA LEU A 28 -15.31 12.97 6.43
C LEU A 28 -16.28 12.78 5.25
N SER A 29 -15.78 12.27 4.12
CA SER A 29 -16.60 11.98 2.94
C SER A 29 -17.63 10.89 3.21
N LEU A 30 -17.31 9.85 3.98
CA LEU A 30 -18.24 8.79 4.38
C LEU A 30 -19.33 9.32 5.30
N GLU A 31 -18.96 10.09 6.31
CA GLU A 31 -19.90 10.72 7.26
C GLU A 31 -20.87 11.69 6.58
N SER A 32 -20.41 12.39 5.54
CA SER A 32 -21.24 13.32 4.77
C SER A 32 -22.08 12.63 3.70
N SER A 33 -21.90 11.33 3.53
CA SER A 33 -22.59 10.52 2.52
C SER A 33 -23.95 10.06 3.05
N LEU A 34 -24.95 10.02 2.17
CA LEU A 34 -26.26 9.40 2.47
C LEU A 34 -26.20 7.86 2.46
N LYS A 35 -25.03 7.27 2.21
CA LYS A 35 -24.81 5.82 2.22
C LYS A 35 -24.51 5.34 3.63
N GLU A 36 -25.02 4.19 3.99
CA GLU A 36 -24.72 3.48 5.25
C GLU A 36 -23.32 2.81 5.21
N GLU A 37 -22.31 3.54 4.74
CA GLU A 37 -20.93 3.05 4.72
C GLU A 37 -20.19 3.64 5.94
N GLU A 38 -19.65 2.76 6.78
CA GLU A 38 -18.86 3.15 7.94
C GLU A 38 -17.37 2.94 7.71
N PHE A 39 -16.57 3.85 8.27
CA PHE A 39 -15.12 3.68 8.32
C PHE A 39 -14.77 2.67 9.40
N LEU A 40 -14.10 1.60 9.03
CA LEU A 40 -13.67 0.56 9.95
C LEU A 40 -12.23 0.75 10.42
N PHE A 41 -11.29 0.85 9.49
CA PHE A 41 -9.87 0.85 9.80
C PHE A 41 -9.06 1.58 8.71
N GLY A 42 -8.04 2.33 9.12
CA GLY A 42 -7.06 2.96 8.25
C GLY A 42 -5.64 2.64 8.67
N ALA A 43 -4.76 2.48 7.69
CA ALA A 43 -3.35 2.17 7.91
C ALA A 43 -2.46 2.88 6.90
N GLU A 44 -1.28 3.26 7.35
CA GLU A 44 -0.16 3.71 6.52
C GLU A 44 1.00 2.72 6.60
N GLU A 45 1.84 2.71 5.59
CA GLU A 45 3.09 1.95 5.57
C GLU A 45 4.09 2.40 6.64
N SER A 46 3.94 3.64 7.13
CA SER A 46 4.76 4.27 8.17
C SER A 46 4.26 4.02 9.60
N TYR A 47 3.59 2.88 9.83
CA TYR A 47 3.09 2.44 11.14
C TYR A 47 2.01 3.33 11.78
N GLY A 48 1.28 4.09 10.96
CA GLY A 48 0.14 4.85 11.40
C GLY A 48 -1.15 4.04 11.26
N TYR A 49 -1.93 3.92 12.34
CA TYR A 49 -3.19 3.16 12.35
C TYR A 49 -4.29 3.95 13.02
N LEU A 50 -5.52 3.73 12.55
CA LEU A 50 -6.74 4.23 13.18
C LEU A 50 -7.85 3.18 13.04
N TYR A 51 -8.56 2.91 14.12
CA TYR A 51 -9.77 2.12 14.15
C TYR A 51 -10.95 2.98 14.59
N GLY A 52 -12.04 2.95 13.82
CA GLY A 52 -13.20 3.80 14.08
C GLY A 52 -13.00 5.27 13.67
N SER A 53 -14.03 6.08 13.86
CA SER A 53 -14.11 7.45 13.35
C SER A 53 -14.01 8.54 14.42
N HIS A 54 -13.57 8.19 15.64
CA HIS A 54 -13.48 9.12 16.77
C HIS A 54 -12.46 10.25 16.62
N CYS A 55 -11.47 10.07 15.73
CA CYS A 55 -10.51 11.10 15.37
C CYS A 55 -10.18 11.06 13.88
N ARG A 56 -9.29 11.94 13.40
CA ARG A 56 -8.94 12.08 11.97
C ARG A 56 -7.46 11.87 11.70
N ASP A 57 -6.74 11.39 12.69
CA ASP A 57 -5.32 11.05 12.60
C ASP A 57 -5.05 9.73 13.32
N LYS A 58 -3.82 9.25 13.23
CA LYS A 58 -3.31 8.03 13.85
C LYS A 58 -3.60 8.00 15.35
N ASP A 59 -4.03 6.87 15.85
CA ASP A 59 -4.24 6.66 17.27
C ASP A 59 -3.44 5.45 17.77
N ALA A 60 -2.35 5.74 18.47
CA ALA A 60 -1.48 4.74 19.04
C ALA A 60 -2.12 4.00 20.23
N LEU A 61 -3.03 4.64 20.97
CA LEU A 61 -3.71 4.03 22.12
C LEU A 61 -4.65 2.92 21.65
N VAL A 62 -5.55 3.27 20.70
CA VAL A 62 -6.47 2.28 20.11
C VAL A 62 -5.69 1.17 19.40
N SER A 63 -4.62 1.50 18.69
CA SER A 63 -3.76 0.51 18.02
C SER A 63 -3.13 -0.46 19.03
N SER A 64 -2.68 0.05 20.18
CA SER A 64 -2.12 -0.77 21.26
C SER A 64 -3.19 -1.69 21.89
N CYS A 65 -4.40 -1.19 22.08
CA CYS A 65 -5.52 -2.01 22.55
C CYS A 65 -5.84 -3.14 21.57
N LEU A 66 -5.97 -2.84 20.28
CA LEU A 66 -6.22 -3.85 19.24
C LEU A 66 -5.11 -4.91 19.18
N LEU A 67 -3.85 -4.50 19.27
CA LEU A 67 -2.71 -5.42 19.28
C LEU A 67 -2.74 -6.31 20.52
N SER A 68 -3.11 -5.77 21.68
CA SER A 68 -3.26 -6.53 22.93
C SER A 68 -4.39 -7.55 22.85
N GLU A 69 -5.53 -7.16 22.31
CA GLU A 69 -6.67 -8.08 22.07
C GLU A 69 -6.31 -9.19 21.08
N MET A 70 -5.65 -8.83 19.96
CA MET A 70 -5.17 -9.81 18.99
C MET A 70 -4.16 -10.78 19.62
N THR A 71 -3.26 -10.29 20.47
CA THR A 71 -2.29 -11.11 21.17
C THR A 71 -2.99 -12.09 22.12
N LEU A 72 -3.99 -11.61 22.88
CA LEU A 72 -4.79 -12.43 23.78
C LEU A 72 -5.58 -13.50 23.00
N TRP A 73 -6.17 -13.11 21.88
CA TRP A 73 -6.86 -14.04 21.00
C TRP A 73 -5.93 -15.14 20.47
N CYS A 74 -4.73 -14.75 19.97
CA CYS A 74 -3.72 -15.72 19.53
C CYS A 74 -3.32 -16.68 20.64
N LYS A 75 -3.11 -16.15 21.86
CA LYS A 75 -2.75 -16.94 23.03
C LYS A 75 -3.82 -17.98 23.39
N LYS A 76 -5.11 -17.61 23.31
CA LYS A 76 -6.24 -18.54 23.50
C LYS A 76 -6.27 -19.66 22.45
N GLN A 77 -5.73 -19.39 21.25
CA GLN A 77 -5.58 -20.37 20.17
C GLN A 77 -4.23 -21.12 20.23
N GLN A 78 -3.46 -20.97 21.30
CA GLN A 78 -2.10 -21.54 21.46
C GLN A 78 -1.14 -21.13 20.34
N MET A 79 -1.23 -19.89 19.88
CA MET A 79 -0.41 -19.31 18.83
C MET A 79 0.30 -18.05 19.31
N THR A 80 1.45 -17.75 18.72
CA THR A 80 2.07 -16.43 18.76
C THR A 80 1.49 -15.53 17.66
N LEU A 81 1.77 -14.22 17.72
CA LEU A 81 1.45 -13.29 16.61
C LEU A 81 2.18 -13.67 15.32
N ILE A 82 3.38 -14.24 15.42
CA ILE A 82 4.16 -14.71 14.28
C ILE A 82 3.49 -15.91 13.63
N ASP A 83 3.01 -16.89 14.42
CA ASP A 83 2.27 -18.03 13.89
C ASP A 83 0.98 -17.58 13.19
N PHE A 84 0.33 -16.57 13.73
CA PHE A 84 -0.85 -15.97 13.10
C PHE A 84 -0.50 -15.27 11.77
N LEU A 85 0.62 -14.56 11.70
CA LEU A 85 1.11 -13.98 10.46
C LEU A 85 1.41 -15.06 9.40
N TYR A 86 2.04 -16.17 9.79
CA TYR A 86 2.25 -17.30 8.87
C TYR A 86 0.94 -17.93 8.40
N LYS A 87 -0.08 -18.03 9.23
CA LYS A 87 -1.42 -18.44 8.79
C LYS A 87 -2.00 -17.50 7.74
N ILE A 88 -1.86 -16.18 7.95
CA ILE A 88 -2.27 -15.18 6.98
C ILE A 88 -1.51 -15.36 5.66
N TYR A 89 -0.20 -15.58 5.70
CA TYR A 89 0.61 -15.84 4.50
C TYR A 89 0.22 -17.12 3.78
N THR A 90 -0.14 -18.18 4.51
CA THR A 90 -0.62 -19.43 3.94
C THR A 90 -1.94 -19.25 3.19
N LEU A 91 -2.85 -18.44 3.72
CA LEU A 91 -4.17 -18.21 3.14
C LEU A 91 -4.14 -17.20 1.98
N PHE A 92 -3.35 -16.16 2.08
CA PHE A 92 -3.41 -15.01 1.16
C PHE A 92 -2.15 -14.81 0.31
N GLY A 93 -1.08 -15.55 0.58
CA GLY A 93 0.23 -15.40 -0.04
C GLY A 93 1.16 -14.52 0.79
N VAL A 94 2.46 -14.65 0.54
CA VAL A 94 3.51 -13.87 1.21
C VAL A 94 3.59 -12.48 0.60
N TYR A 95 3.52 -11.46 1.45
CA TYR A 95 3.69 -10.06 1.09
C TYR A 95 4.87 -9.49 1.87
N GLN A 96 5.80 -8.90 1.14
CA GLN A 96 6.97 -8.23 1.73
C GLN A 96 7.04 -6.81 1.19
N GLU A 97 7.27 -5.87 2.07
CA GLU A 97 7.45 -4.46 1.75
C GLU A 97 8.83 -4.02 2.22
N ARG A 98 9.47 -3.17 1.45
CA ARG A 98 10.75 -2.56 1.81
C ARG A 98 10.72 -1.09 1.43
N GLN A 99 10.97 -0.24 2.40
CA GLN A 99 11.19 1.18 2.17
C GLN A 99 12.68 1.45 1.95
N LEU A 100 12.99 2.22 0.92
CA LEU A 100 14.31 2.75 0.67
C LEU A 100 14.23 4.27 0.64
N SER A 101 14.91 4.92 1.57
CA SER A 101 15.03 6.38 1.62
C SER A 101 16.40 6.80 1.12
N ILE A 102 16.40 7.66 0.11
CA ILE A 102 17.62 8.27 -0.43
C ILE A 102 17.64 9.72 0.02
N GLN A 103 18.59 10.05 0.88
CA GLN A 103 18.79 11.41 1.35
C GLN A 103 19.88 12.07 0.49
N LEU A 104 19.58 13.25 0.00
CA LEU A 104 20.55 14.11 -0.67
C LEU A 104 20.89 15.28 0.24
N GLU A 105 22.06 15.87 0.05
CA GLU A 105 22.46 17.09 0.76
C GLU A 105 21.42 18.19 0.54
N GLU A 106 21.13 18.95 1.58
CA GLU A 106 20.19 20.07 1.48
C GLU A 106 20.68 21.13 0.49
N GLY A 107 19.82 21.56 -0.42
CA GLY A 107 20.14 22.61 -1.36
C GLY A 107 19.34 22.58 -2.65
N GLN A 108 19.40 23.68 -3.38
CA GLN A 108 18.67 23.86 -4.64
C GLN A 108 19.09 22.83 -5.72
N LYS A 109 20.36 22.43 -5.74
CA LYS A 109 20.87 21.42 -6.69
C LYS A 109 20.22 20.06 -6.47
N SER A 110 20.08 19.62 -5.22
CA SER A 110 19.45 18.34 -4.86
C SER A 110 17.97 18.32 -5.22
N HIS A 111 17.27 19.43 -4.99
CA HIS A 111 15.88 19.56 -5.41
C HIS A 111 15.72 19.45 -6.93
N GLN A 112 16.57 20.15 -7.69
CA GLN A 112 16.58 20.06 -9.16
C GLN A 112 16.91 18.65 -9.66
N LEU A 113 17.83 17.95 -8.99
CA LEU A 113 18.18 16.56 -9.32
C LEU A 113 16.99 15.62 -9.14
N ILE A 114 16.25 15.74 -8.05
CA ILE A 114 15.04 14.95 -7.80
C ILE A 114 14.00 15.22 -8.88
N LEU A 115 13.74 16.47 -9.21
CA LEU A 115 12.77 16.83 -10.26
C LEU A 115 13.19 16.28 -11.62
N ALA A 116 14.46 16.41 -12.00
CA ALA A 116 14.99 15.89 -13.25
C ALA A 116 14.94 14.36 -13.31
N ALA A 117 15.24 13.67 -12.22
CA ALA A 117 15.15 12.22 -12.15
C ALA A 117 13.69 11.73 -12.33
N MET A 118 12.74 12.38 -11.66
CA MET A 118 11.32 12.05 -11.81
C MET A 118 10.80 12.33 -13.23
N GLU A 119 11.23 13.42 -13.84
CA GLU A 119 10.88 13.75 -15.23
C GLU A 119 11.49 12.74 -16.22
N HIS A 120 12.72 12.34 -15.99
CA HIS A 120 13.35 11.29 -16.81
C HIS A 120 12.60 9.96 -16.72
N LEU A 121 12.20 9.54 -15.51
CA LEU A 121 11.42 8.32 -15.31
C LEU A 121 10.03 8.38 -15.95
N ARG A 122 9.46 9.58 -16.15
CA ARG A 122 8.19 9.78 -16.86
C ARG A 122 8.35 9.74 -18.37
N SER A 123 9.33 10.49 -18.88
CA SER A 123 9.54 10.64 -20.32
C SER A 123 10.18 9.40 -20.95
N SER A 124 11.00 8.67 -20.19
CA SER A 124 11.74 7.50 -20.65
C SER A 124 11.68 6.38 -19.62
N PRO A 125 10.49 5.82 -19.36
CA PRO A 125 10.33 4.79 -18.35
C PRO A 125 11.09 3.51 -18.73
N PRO A 126 11.74 2.84 -17.75
CA PRO A 126 12.43 1.59 -18.03
C PRO A 126 11.41 0.50 -18.44
N SER A 127 11.80 -0.37 -19.35
CA SER A 127 10.98 -1.52 -19.75
C SER A 127 11.08 -2.69 -18.76
N HIS A 128 12.19 -2.76 -18.01
CA HIS A 128 12.49 -3.78 -17.03
C HIS A 128 13.13 -3.18 -15.79
N LEU A 129 12.86 -3.77 -14.63
CA LEU A 129 13.56 -3.51 -13.37
C LEU A 129 14.10 -4.84 -12.84
N GLU A 130 15.40 -4.93 -12.58
CA GLU A 130 16.08 -6.16 -12.12
C GLU A 130 15.71 -7.42 -12.96
N GLY A 131 15.63 -7.26 -14.27
CA GLY A 131 15.25 -8.34 -15.19
C GLY A 131 13.76 -8.67 -15.24
N LEU A 132 12.93 -8.01 -14.43
CA LEU A 132 11.49 -8.19 -14.43
C LEU A 132 10.82 -7.18 -15.35
N LYS A 133 9.96 -7.66 -16.23
CA LYS A 133 9.21 -6.81 -17.15
C LYS A 133 8.19 -5.94 -16.40
N ILE A 134 8.15 -4.66 -16.71
CA ILE A 134 7.12 -3.75 -16.21
C ILE A 134 5.82 -4.00 -16.97
N LEU A 135 4.73 -4.22 -16.25
CA LEU A 135 3.39 -4.48 -16.78
C LEU A 135 2.53 -3.24 -16.87
N SER A 136 2.63 -2.36 -15.88
CA SER A 136 1.93 -1.09 -15.89
C SER A 136 2.73 -0.01 -15.14
N ILE A 137 2.47 1.22 -15.52
CA ILE A 137 3.04 2.43 -14.95
C ILE A 137 1.88 3.33 -14.54
N ALA A 138 1.81 3.66 -13.25
CA ALA A 138 0.87 4.64 -12.74
C ALA A 138 1.62 5.94 -12.43
N ASP A 139 1.30 7.00 -13.15
CA ASP A 139 1.83 8.34 -12.91
C ASP A 139 0.77 9.17 -12.17
N TYR A 140 1.04 9.47 -10.92
CA TYR A 140 0.13 10.25 -10.08
C TYR A 140 0.17 11.75 -10.40
N MET A 141 1.18 12.24 -11.13
CA MET A 141 1.21 13.63 -11.58
C MET A 141 0.21 13.87 -12.72
N THR A 142 0.16 12.95 -13.68
CA THR A 142 -0.80 13.00 -14.80
C THR A 142 -2.13 12.33 -14.46
N ARG A 143 -2.19 11.57 -13.36
CA ARG A 143 -3.33 10.79 -12.92
C ARG A 143 -3.75 9.71 -13.92
N VAL A 144 -2.77 9.09 -14.55
CA VAL A 144 -2.99 8.05 -15.57
C VAL A 144 -2.17 6.81 -15.24
N GLN A 145 -2.79 5.65 -15.34
CA GLN A 145 -2.10 4.36 -15.35
C GLN A 145 -2.10 3.82 -16.78
N THR A 146 -0.92 3.46 -17.27
CA THR A 146 -0.72 2.88 -18.61
C THR A 146 -0.27 1.43 -18.51
N GLU A 147 -0.94 0.53 -19.18
CA GLU A 147 -0.49 -0.85 -19.38
C GLU A 147 0.62 -0.88 -20.44
N THR A 148 1.80 -1.40 -20.12
CA THR A 148 2.95 -1.35 -21.04
C THR A 148 2.80 -2.25 -22.26
N THR A 149 2.01 -3.34 -22.15
CA THR A 149 1.83 -4.31 -23.25
C THR A 149 0.75 -3.86 -24.22
N THR A 150 -0.37 -3.34 -23.72
CA THR A 150 -1.55 -3.00 -24.54
C THR A 150 -1.62 -1.50 -24.86
N GLN A 151 -0.80 -0.69 -24.19
CA GLN A 151 -0.87 0.78 -24.23
C GLN A 151 -2.22 1.34 -23.77
N LYS A 152 -3.08 0.53 -23.14
CA LYS A 152 -4.34 0.99 -22.58
C LYS A 152 -4.07 1.89 -21.38
N THR A 153 -4.83 2.97 -21.30
CA THR A 153 -4.76 3.93 -20.20
C THR A 153 -6.02 3.88 -19.35
N HIS A 154 -5.84 4.05 -18.04
CA HIS A 154 -6.92 4.11 -17.06
C HIS A 154 -6.72 5.35 -16.19
N PRO A 155 -7.78 6.12 -15.91
CA PRO A 155 -7.68 7.26 -15.01
C PRO A 155 -7.42 6.78 -13.57
N LEU A 156 -6.62 7.54 -12.83
CA LEU A 156 -6.42 7.36 -11.40
C LEU A 156 -7.30 8.36 -10.64
N ASP A 157 -8.22 7.85 -9.83
CA ASP A 157 -9.06 8.69 -8.96
C ASP A 157 -8.33 9.02 -7.65
N LEU A 158 -7.18 9.70 -7.78
CA LEU A 158 -6.33 10.13 -6.68
C LEU A 158 -5.85 11.57 -6.92
N PRO A 159 -5.54 12.34 -5.87
CA PRO A 159 -4.96 13.67 -6.02
C PRO A 159 -3.63 13.64 -6.80
N LYS A 160 -3.25 14.77 -7.38
CA LYS A 160 -1.93 14.91 -8.02
C LYS A 160 -0.82 14.77 -7.00
N SER A 161 0.20 13.98 -7.33
CA SER A 161 1.40 13.79 -6.52
C SER A 161 2.59 13.52 -7.41
N ASN A 162 3.80 13.96 -7.01
CA ASN A 162 5.03 13.63 -7.72
C ASN A 162 5.50 12.21 -7.37
N ALA A 163 4.70 11.23 -7.78
CA ALA A 163 4.94 9.81 -7.53
C ALA A 163 4.72 8.99 -8.80
N LEU A 164 5.44 7.90 -8.92
CA LEU A 164 5.31 6.87 -9.94
C LEU A 164 5.22 5.50 -9.28
N ALA A 165 4.37 4.61 -9.81
CA ALA A 165 4.32 3.22 -9.39
C ALA A 165 4.45 2.29 -10.60
N TYR A 166 5.39 1.34 -10.50
CA TYR A 166 5.62 0.32 -11.50
C TYR A 166 5.11 -1.02 -11.02
N THR A 167 4.26 -1.68 -11.81
CA THR A 167 3.82 -3.05 -11.53
C THR A 167 4.65 -4.03 -12.33
N LEU A 168 5.23 -5.01 -11.66
CA LEU A 168 6.10 -6.02 -12.24
C LEU A 168 5.46 -7.40 -12.12
N ARG A 169 5.77 -8.30 -13.04
CA ARG A 169 5.38 -9.71 -12.93
C ARG A 169 6.59 -10.55 -12.54
N ARG A 170 6.49 -11.20 -11.39
CA ARG A 170 7.44 -12.26 -11.03
C ARG A 170 6.97 -13.59 -11.64
N ARG A 171 7.86 -14.37 -12.26
CA ARG A 171 7.53 -15.76 -12.63
C ARG A 171 7.30 -16.55 -11.33
N LEU A 172 6.12 -17.15 -11.22
CA LEU A 172 5.70 -17.96 -10.06
C LEU A 172 6.51 -19.27 -9.88
N GLU A 173 7.33 -19.65 -10.85
CA GLU A 173 8.06 -20.94 -10.83
C GLU A 173 9.13 -21.03 -9.73
N ILE A 174 9.70 -19.92 -9.29
CA ILE A 174 10.78 -19.95 -8.27
C ILE A 174 10.23 -20.05 -6.83
N VAL A 175 9.00 -19.65 -6.58
CA VAL A 175 8.44 -19.62 -5.22
C VAL A 175 7.99 -21.01 -4.74
N LYS A 176 7.59 -21.90 -5.63
CA LYS A 176 7.17 -23.26 -5.26
C LYS A 176 8.32 -24.11 -4.72
N GLU A 177 9.54 -23.98 -5.26
CA GLU A 177 10.68 -24.76 -4.79
C GLU A 177 11.26 -24.26 -3.46
N GLN A 178 11.12 -22.96 -3.14
CA GLN A 178 11.62 -22.43 -1.88
C GLN A 178 10.67 -22.63 -0.69
N LEU A 179 9.34 -22.69 -0.93
CA LEU A 179 8.35 -22.99 0.10
C LEU A 179 8.28 -24.48 0.48
N LEU A 180 8.80 -25.39 -0.38
CA LEU A 180 8.89 -26.81 -0.08
C LEU A 180 10.18 -27.20 0.67
N LYS A 181 11.07 -26.24 0.93
CA LYS A 181 12.34 -26.44 1.68
C LYS A 181 12.34 -25.81 3.08
N LEU A 182 11.22 -25.24 3.52
CA LEU A 182 10.96 -24.77 4.88
C LEU A 182 10.00 -25.71 5.59
#